data_c8ffb38b3362cff9121577fc61d4d324
#
_entry.id   c8ffb38b3362cff9121577fc61d4d324
#
_cell.length_a   1.000
_cell.length_b   1.000
_cell.length_c   1.000
_cell.angle_alpha   90.00
_cell.angle_beta   90.00
_cell.angle_gamma   90.00
#
_symmetry.space_group_name_H-M   'P 1'
#
loop_
_entity.id
_entity.type
_entity.pdbx_description
1 polymer ?
#
loop_
_entity_poly.entity_id
_entity_poly.type
_entity_poly.pdbx_seq_one_letter_code
_entity_poly.pdbx_strand_id
1 'polypeptide(L)'
;FDRHPWLWATHVWNMFDFAADARDQGGEPGMNHKGLVTFDRKTKKDSFYLYKAWWSEENFVHICSKRFTDRTEKEIEVKVYSNQNSVALYADGKKLAEQTGEHIFKFRVPLHGKVELKAVAGDCIDTACFRSVATPNPGYKLVKTKSKSANWV
;
A
#
# COMPACT_ATOMS: atom_id res chain seq x y z
N PHE A 1 4.86 16.04 10.82
CA PHE A 1 4.03 17.25 10.96
C PHE A 1 3.81 17.57 12.44
N ASP A 2 3.23 16.67 13.20
CA ASP A 2 2.84 16.89 14.61
C ASP A 2 4.01 17.25 15.54
N ARG A 3 5.24 16.84 15.21
CA ARG A 3 6.46 17.17 15.93
C ARG A 3 7.07 18.53 15.54
N HIS A 4 6.44 19.23 14.57
CA HIS A 4 6.98 20.46 13.99
C HIS A 4 5.91 21.57 13.98
N PRO A 5 5.58 22.15 15.14
CA PRO A 5 4.48 23.10 15.29
C PRO A 5 4.67 24.42 14.50
N TRP A 6 5.87 24.68 13.99
CA TRP A 6 6.13 25.81 13.10
C TRP A 6 5.68 25.59 11.65
N LEU A 7 5.35 24.34 11.25
CA LEU A 7 4.78 24.04 9.97
C LEU A 7 3.28 24.33 10.00
N TRP A 8 2.86 25.39 9.34
CA TRP A 8 1.45 25.78 9.30
C TRP A 8 0.61 24.93 8.34
N ALA A 9 1.21 24.38 7.26
CA ALA A 9 0.55 23.49 6.32
C ALA A 9 1.53 22.60 5.54
N THR A 10 1.04 21.44 5.12
CA THR A 10 1.66 20.58 4.11
C THR A 10 0.60 20.11 3.14
N HIS A 11 0.95 19.95 1.88
CA HIS A 11 0.01 19.54 0.84
C HIS A 11 0.51 18.29 0.13
N VAL A 12 -0.38 17.31 -0.01
CA VAL A 12 -0.07 16.09 -0.78
C VAL A 12 -0.19 16.38 -2.26
N TRP A 13 0.84 16.11 -3.00
CA TRP A 13 0.83 16.14 -4.44
C TRP A 13 0.80 14.71 -4.99
N ASN A 14 -0.30 14.16 -5.51
CA ASN A 14 -1.57 14.85 -5.60
C ASN A 14 -2.68 13.78 -5.48
N MET A 15 -3.95 14.15 -5.57
CA MET A 15 -5.05 13.20 -5.41
C MET A 15 -5.11 12.15 -6.53
N PHE A 16 -4.86 12.53 -7.78
CA PHE A 16 -4.97 11.65 -8.94
C PHE A 16 -3.70 11.61 -9.76
N ASP A 17 -3.43 10.49 -10.41
CA ASP A 17 -2.50 10.46 -11.52
C ASP A 17 -3.01 11.38 -12.64
N PHE A 18 -2.11 12.02 -13.36
CA PHE A 18 -2.46 13.02 -14.35
C PHE A 18 -1.53 13.01 -15.55
N ALA A 19 -2.03 13.47 -16.69
CA ALA A 19 -1.22 13.67 -17.89
C ALA A 19 -0.22 14.81 -17.70
N ALA A 20 1.01 14.59 -18.10
CA ALA A 20 2.07 15.59 -18.07
C ALA A 20 3.08 15.31 -19.20
N ASP A 21 3.07 16.13 -20.23
CA ASP A 21 3.79 15.93 -21.48
C ASP A 21 5.29 15.62 -21.29
N ALA A 22 5.96 16.35 -20.39
CA ALA A 22 7.39 16.18 -20.10
C ALA A 22 7.72 14.99 -19.16
N ARG A 23 6.75 14.12 -18.86
CA ARG A 23 6.93 12.99 -17.93
C ARG A 23 6.94 11.66 -18.67
N ASP A 24 7.75 10.76 -18.12
CA ASP A 24 7.78 9.34 -18.49
C ASP A 24 8.00 8.57 -17.18
N GLN A 25 6.92 8.23 -16.51
CA GLN A 25 6.94 7.53 -15.23
C GLN A 25 6.37 6.12 -15.39
N GLY A 26 7.08 5.14 -14.86
CA GLY A 26 6.68 3.74 -14.97
C GLY A 26 6.65 3.21 -16.41
N GLY A 27 7.34 3.85 -17.35
CA GLY A 27 7.35 3.45 -18.76
C GLY A 27 6.11 3.92 -19.55
N GLU A 28 5.35 4.88 -19.03
CA GLU A 28 4.20 5.51 -19.69
C GLU A 28 4.53 6.95 -20.04
N PRO A 29 4.94 7.26 -21.30
CA PRO A 29 5.17 8.62 -21.75
C PRO A 29 3.94 9.50 -21.56
N GLY A 30 4.16 10.76 -21.14
CA GLY A 30 3.07 11.70 -20.88
C GLY A 30 2.29 11.46 -19.60
N MET A 31 2.77 10.58 -18.71
CA MET A 31 2.06 10.23 -17.47
C MET A 31 2.82 10.60 -16.20
N ASN A 32 2.13 11.12 -15.20
CA ASN A 32 2.61 11.30 -13.83
C ASN A 32 1.83 10.41 -12.85
N HIS A 33 2.53 9.45 -12.22
CA HIS A 33 1.94 8.47 -11.29
C HIS A 33 2.02 8.87 -9.81
N LYS A 34 2.13 10.14 -9.48
CA LYS A 34 2.21 10.62 -8.08
C LYS A 34 0.86 10.71 -7.38
N GLY A 35 -0.23 10.41 -8.07
CA GLY A 35 -1.56 10.41 -7.49
C GLY A 35 -1.76 9.35 -6.41
N LEU A 36 -2.62 9.64 -5.45
CA LEU A 36 -3.13 8.67 -4.47
C LEU A 36 -4.13 7.69 -5.12
N VAL A 37 -4.74 8.10 -6.23
CA VAL A 37 -5.70 7.34 -7.03
C VAL A 37 -5.21 7.29 -8.46
N THR A 38 -5.43 6.19 -9.15
CA THR A 38 -5.02 5.99 -10.54
C THR A 38 -5.68 6.98 -11.50
N PHE A 39 -5.09 7.16 -12.68
CA PHE A 39 -5.56 8.09 -13.71
C PHE A 39 -7.03 7.86 -14.09
N ASP A 40 -7.44 6.61 -14.22
CA ASP A 40 -8.80 6.19 -14.55
C ASP A 40 -9.79 6.32 -13.38
N ARG A 41 -9.33 6.78 -12.21
CA ARG A 41 -10.10 6.96 -10.96
C ARG A 41 -10.60 5.67 -10.32
N LYS A 42 -10.24 4.50 -10.84
CA LYS A 42 -10.79 3.22 -10.38
C LYS A 42 -10.06 2.62 -9.18
N THR A 43 -8.75 2.89 -9.04
CA THR A 43 -7.93 2.26 -8.01
C THR A 43 -7.39 3.29 -7.02
N LYS A 44 -7.77 3.16 -5.76
CA LYS A 44 -7.12 3.83 -4.64
C LYS A 44 -5.82 3.08 -4.33
N LYS A 45 -4.67 3.77 -4.35
CA LYS A 45 -3.36 3.17 -4.05
C LYS A 45 -3.17 3.03 -2.54
N ASP A 46 -2.19 2.25 -2.10
CA ASP A 46 -1.89 2.10 -0.67
C ASP A 46 -1.63 3.45 0.01
N SER A 47 -1.02 4.40 -0.70
CA SER A 47 -0.82 5.77 -0.21
C SER A 47 -2.13 6.51 0.11
N PHE A 48 -3.23 6.24 -0.61
CA PHE A 48 -4.55 6.78 -0.26
C PHE A 48 -4.98 6.31 1.13
N TYR A 49 -4.84 5.01 1.40
CA TYR A 49 -5.22 4.43 2.68
C TYR A 49 -4.28 4.83 3.83
N LEU A 50 -3.00 5.13 3.51
CA LEU A 50 -2.09 5.72 4.48
C LEU A 50 -2.65 7.06 4.99
N TYR A 51 -3.01 7.98 4.09
CA TYR A 51 -3.59 9.26 4.50
C TYR A 51 -4.98 9.09 5.15
N LYS A 52 -5.79 8.15 4.66
CA LYS A 52 -7.08 7.82 5.29
C LYS A 52 -6.89 7.42 6.75
N ALA A 53 -5.82 6.71 7.12
CA ALA A 53 -5.56 6.30 8.49
C ALA A 53 -5.38 7.47 9.46
N TRP A 54 -4.83 8.60 8.98
CA TRP A 54 -4.64 9.80 9.80
C TRP A 54 -5.81 10.80 9.74
N TRP A 55 -6.51 10.86 8.60
CA TRP A 55 -7.40 11.98 8.32
C TRP A 55 -8.88 11.63 8.34
N SER A 56 -9.23 10.33 8.35
CA SER A 56 -10.62 9.90 8.29
C SER A 56 -11.12 9.44 9.66
N GLU A 57 -12.33 9.85 10.00
CA GLU A 57 -13.09 9.32 11.14
C GLU A 57 -13.85 8.04 10.79
N GLU A 58 -14.01 7.74 9.50
CA GLU A 58 -14.63 6.51 9.03
C GLU A 58 -13.73 5.31 9.35
N ASN A 59 -14.22 4.39 10.17
CA ASN A 59 -13.49 3.18 10.53
C ASN A 59 -13.15 2.35 9.29
N PHE A 60 -11.93 1.86 9.21
CA PHE A 60 -11.50 0.99 8.12
C PHE A 60 -10.28 0.15 8.50
N VAL A 61 -10.02 -0.86 7.70
CA VAL A 61 -8.78 -1.62 7.68
C VAL A 61 -8.39 -1.89 6.22
N HIS A 62 -7.11 -1.83 5.88
CA HIS A 62 -6.61 -2.05 4.53
C HIS A 62 -5.28 -2.82 4.54
N ILE A 63 -5.26 -3.98 3.91
CA ILE A 63 -4.04 -4.75 3.64
C ILE A 63 -3.34 -4.13 2.43
N CYS A 64 -2.08 -3.76 2.58
CA CYS A 64 -1.29 -3.16 1.50
C CYS A 64 -0.81 -4.19 0.48
N SER A 65 -0.39 -3.68 -0.67
CA SER A 65 0.26 -4.45 -1.76
C SER A 65 -0.59 -5.54 -2.39
N LYS A 66 -1.92 -5.43 -2.34
CA LYS A 66 -2.85 -6.42 -2.91
C LYS A 66 -2.67 -6.67 -4.41
N ARG A 67 -2.10 -5.73 -5.15
CA ARG A 67 -1.84 -5.87 -6.59
C ARG A 67 -0.54 -6.62 -6.88
N PHE A 68 0.35 -6.71 -5.91
CA PHE A 68 1.60 -7.48 -6.01
C PHE A 68 1.43 -8.82 -5.29
N THR A 69 0.75 -9.77 -5.94
CA THR A 69 0.33 -11.05 -5.35
C THR A 69 1.43 -12.08 -5.33
N ASP A 70 2.27 -12.12 -6.38
CA ASP A 70 3.32 -13.12 -6.53
C ASP A 70 4.58 -12.71 -5.75
N ARG A 71 5.06 -13.59 -4.91
CA ARG A 71 6.21 -13.36 -4.03
C ARG A 71 7.22 -14.49 -4.17
N THR A 72 8.48 -14.16 -4.10
CA THR A 72 9.58 -15.15 -4.14
C THR A 72 10.16 -15.46 -2.77
N GLU A 73 9.79 -14.67 -1.78
CA GLU A 73 10.24 -14.83 -0.39
C GLU A 73 9.47 -15.95 0.31
N LYS A 74 10.14 -16.61 1.26
CA LYS A 74 9.53 -17.62 2.15
C LYS A 74 8.70 -17.00 3.27
N GLU A 75 8.96 -15.74 3.58
CA GLU A 75 8.24 -14.92 4.55
C GLU A 75 8.10 -13.51 4.00
N ILE A 76 6.93 -12.92 4.11
CA ILE A 76 6.65 -11.57 3.64
C ILE A 76 6.27 -10.65 4.80
N GLU A 77 6.68 -9.37 4.72
CA GLU A 77 6.10 -8.33 5.55
C GLU A 77 4.77 -7.89 4.94
N VAL A 78 3.70 -8.08 5.69
CA VAL A 78 2.37 -7.59 5.34
C VAL A 78 2.10 -6.34 6.16
N LYS A 79 1.95 -5.21 5.48
CA LYS A 79 1.58 -3.94 6.08
C LYS A 79 0.07 -3.76 6.02
N VAL A 80 -0.51 -3.30 7.13
CA VAL A 80 -1.94 -3.01 7.24
C VAL A 80 -2.12 -1.58 7.72
N TYR A 81 -2.97 -0.82 7.07
CA TYR A 81 -3.37 0.52 7.50
C TYR A 81 -4.75 0.48 8.13
N SER A 82 -4.91 1.17 9.24
CA SER A 82 -6.19 1.31 9.95
C SER A 82 -6.17 2.55 10.85
N ASN A 83 -7.31 3.15 11.08
CA ASN A 83 -7.51 4.17 12.12
C ASN A 83 -8.02 3.57 13.44
N GLN A 84 -8.05 2.23 13.55
CA GLN A 84 -8.39 1.52 14.78
C GLN A 84 -7.12 1.20 15.58
N ASN A 85 -7.24 1.11 16.90
CA ASN A 85 -6.11 0.88 17.82
C ASN A 85 -5.62 -0.57 17.87
N SER A 86 -6.34 -1.51 17.27
CA SER A 86 -5.96 -2.91 17.21
C SER A 86 -6.30 -3.51 15.84
N VAL A 87 -5.40 -4.34 15.33
CA VAL A 87 -5.60 -5.12 14.12
C VAL A 87 -5.21 -6.57 14.37
N ALA A 88 -6.13 -7.49 14.09
CA ALA A 88 -5.87 -8.92 14.05
C ALA A 88 -5.69 -9.37 12.60
N LEU A 89 -4.61 -10.12 12.32
CA LEU A 89 -4.37 -10.74 11.03
C LEU A 89 -4.59 -12.26 11.12
N TYR A 90 -5.33 -12.77 10.16
CA TYR A 90 -5.59 -14.20 9.96
C TYR A 90 -4.95 -14.67 8.65
N ALA A 91 -4.40 -15.87 8.66
CA ALA A 91 -3.91 -16.56 7.48
C ALA A 91 -4.67 -17.90 7.36
N ASP A 92 -5.28 -18.14 6.21
CA ASP A 92 -6.07 -19.35 5.90
C ASP A 92 -7.09 -19.69 7.00
N GLY A 93 -7.77 -18.65 7.50
CA GLY A 93 -8.79 -18.75 8.55
C GLY A 93 -8.27 -18.84 9.99
N LYS A 94 -6.97 -19.01 10.20
CA LYS A 94 -6.37 -19.09 11.55
C LYS A 94 -5.77 -17.72 11.93
N LYS A 95 -6.01 -17.29 13.18
CA LYS A 95 -5.40 -16.07 13.71
C LYS A 95 -3.88 -16.24 13.77
N LEU A 96 -3.17 -15.39 13.04
CA LEU A 96 -1.71 -15.37 13.01
C LEU A 96 -1.16 -14.51 14.15
N ALA A 97 -1.65 -13.26 14.24
CA ALA A 97 -1.23 -12.31 15.26
C ALA A 97 -2.28 -11.21 15.45
N GLU A 98 -2.17 -10.50 16.55
CA GLU A 98 -2.85 -9.24 16.80
C GLU A 98 -1.85 -8.21 17.30
N GLN A 99 -1.99 -6.98 16.84
CA GLN A 99 -1.15 -5.87 17.24
C GLN A 99 -2.01 -4.70 17.70
N THR A 100 -1.57 -4.06 18.76
CA THR A 100 -2.11 -2.79 19.23
C THR A 100 -1.14 -1.68 18.84
N GLY A 101 -1.65 -0.58 18.33
CA GLY A 101 -0.84 0.53 17.84
C GLY A 101 -1.70 1.56 17.13
N GLU A 102 -1.07 2.37 16.29
CA GLU A 102 -1.74 3.42 15.54
C GLU A 102 -1.37 3.37 14.07
N HIS A 103 -2.34 3.49 13.21
CA HIS A 103 -2.27 3.73 11.77
C HIS A 103 -1.53 2.69 10.92
N ILE A 104 -0.37 2.18 11.36
CA ILE A 104 0.47 1.26 10.59
C ILE A 104 0.80 0.03 11.40
N PHE A 105 0.32 -1.12 10.95
CA PHE A 105 0.56 -2.44 11.56
C PHE A 105 1.38 -3.29 10.60
N LYS A 106 2.39 -4.01 11.12
CA LYS A 106 3.30 -4.81 10.30
C LYS A 106 3.35 -6.24 10.81
N PHE A 107 3.01 -7.18 9.95
CA PHE A 107 2.99 -8.60 10.28
C PHE A 107 4.01 -9.36 9.44
N ARG A 108 4.63 -10.38 10.05
CA ARG A 108 5.43 -11.37 9.33
C ARG A 108 4.56 -12.57 9.01
N VAL A 109 4.46 -12.91 7.74
CA VAL A 109 3.59 -13.97 7.25
C VAL A 109 4.45 -15.00 6.52
N PRO A 110 4.56 -16.25 7.05
CA PRO A 110 5.15 -17.35 6.29
C PRO A 110 4.35 -17.59 5.00
N LEU A 111 5.06 -17.79 3.89
CA LEU A 111 4.45 -17.96 2.59
C LEU A 111 4.85 -19.28 1.96
N HIS A 112 3.93 -20.24 1.96
CA HIS A 112 4.06 -21.54 1.35
C HIS A 112 2.88 -21.81 0.41
N GLY A 113 3.12 -21.71 -0.90
CA GLY A 113 2.05 -21.79 -1.87
C GLY A 113 1.15 -20.54 -1.87
N LYS A 114 -0.16 -20.73 -1.86
CA LYS A 114 -1.17 -19.65 -1.78
C LYS A 114 -1.54 -19.44 -0.32
N VAL A 115 -1.66 -18.19 0.11
CA VAL A 115 -2.19 -17.80 1.43
C VAL A 115 -3.30 -16.77 1.27
N GLU A 116 -4.40 -16.97 1.97
CA GLU A 116 -5.51 -16.01 2.07
C GLU A 116 -5.44 -15.27 3.40
N LEU A 117 -5.24 -13.97 3.33
CA LEU A 117 -5.17 -13.11 4.49
C LEU A 117 -6.49 -12.39 4.74
N LYS A 118 -6.84 -12.27 6.01
CA LYS A 118 -7.95 -11.44 6.49
C LYS A 118 -7.46 -10.58 7.63
N ALA A 119 -7.53 -9.27 7.46
CA ALA A 119 -7.32 -8.29 8.53
C ALA A 119 -8.66 -7.87 9.12
N VAL A 120 -8.71 -7.79 10.45
CA VAL A 120 -9.90 -7.38 11.21
C VAL A 120 -9.50 -6.27 12.16
N ALA A 121 -10.24 -5.17 12.14
CA ALA A 121 -10.08 -4.03 13.05
C ALA A 121 -11.46 -3.50 13.45
N GLY A 122 -11.89 -3.79 14.70
CA GLY A 122 -13.29 -3.59 15.10
C GLY A 122 -14.23 -4.39 14.19
N ASP A 123 -15.23 -3.73 13.63
CA ASP A 123 -16.19 -4.34 12.69
C ASP A 123 -15.70 -4.31 11.22
N CYS A 124 -14.52 -3.74 10.97
CA CYS A 124 -13.96 -3.62 9.64
C CYS A 124 -13.15 -4.86 9.27
N ILE A 125 -13.33 -5.32 8.03
CA ILE A 125 -12.64 -6.49 7.49
C ILE A 125 -12.07 -6.13 6.12
N ASP A 126 -10.84 -6.60 5.87
CA ASP A 126 -10.22 -6.55 4.56
C ASP A 126 -9.50 -7.85 4.25
N THR A 127 -9.46 -8.23 2.98
CA THR A 127 -8.85 -9.49 2.55
C THR A 127 -7.83 -9.29 1.44
N ALA A 128 -6.84 -10.17 1.39
CA ALA A 128 -5.83 -10.22 0.33
C ALA A 128 -5.40 -11.67 0.10
N CYS A 129 -4.87 -11.92 -1.08
CA CYS A 129 -4.31 -13.23 -1.42
C CYS A 129 -2.90 -13.03 -1.96
N PHE A 130 -1.95 -13.79 -1.41
CA PHE A 130 -0.57 -13.86 -1.90
C PHE A 130 -0.21 -15.29 -2.25
N ARG A 131 0.76 -15.45 -3.15
CA ARG A 131 1.26 -16.79 -3.50
C ARG A 131 2.76 -16.79 -3.66
N SER A 132 3.38 -17.87 -3.21
CA SER A 132 4.78 -18.15 -3.43
C SER A 132 5.00 -18.62 -4.87
N VAL A 133 5.98 -18.02 -5.55
CA VAL A 133 6.42 -18.40 -6.90
C VAL A 133 7.93 -18.56 -6.92
N ALA A 134 8.42 -19.44 -7.77
CA ALA A 134 9.87 -19.69 -7.88
C ALA A 134 10.62 -18.53 -8.54
N THR A 135 9.97 -17.83 -9.46
CA THR A 135 10.55 -16.70 -10.21
C THR A 135 9.63 -15.50 -10.17
N PRO A 136 10.17 -14.26 -10.11
CA PRO A 136 9.36 -13.06 -10.14
C PRO A 136 8.50 -13.01 -11.40
N ASN A 137 7.28 -12.50 -11.25
CA ASN A 137 6.42 -12.24 -12.39
C ASN A 137 7.06 -11.12 -13.26
N PRO A 138 7.33 -11.35 -14.55
CA PRO A 138 7.94 -10.35 -15.44
C PRO A 138 7.07 -9.10 -15.62
N GLY A 139 5.76 -9.16 -15.34
CA GLY A 139 4.86 -8.00 -15.32
C GLY A 139 5.14 -7.00 -14.19
N TYR A 140 5.91 -7.39 -13.16
CA TYR A 140 6.32 -6.52 -12.06
C TYR A 140 7.75 -5.98 -12.22
N LYS A 141 8.16 -5.66 -13.43
CA LYS A 141 9.48 -5.05 -13.66
C LYS A 141 9.50 -3.63 -13.12
N LEU A 142 10.54 -3.34 -12.33
CA LEU A 142 10.92 -1.96 -12.07
C LEU A 142 11.50 -1.39 -13.38
N VAL A 143 10.74 -0.52 -14.02
CA VAL A 143 11.22 0.20 -15.20
C VAL A 143 12.03 1.40 -14.71
N LYS A 144 13.33 1.39 -15.02
CA LYS A 144 14.19 2.53 -14.75
C LYS A 144 13.81 3.63 -15.71
N THR A 145 13.13 4.66 -15.22
CA THR A 145 12.76 5.80 -16.07
C THR A 145 14.02 6.58 -16.47
N LYS A 146 14.09 7.03 -17.71
CA LYS A 146 15.16 7.92 -18.22
C LYS A 146 14.96 9.38 -17.76
N SER A 147 14.23 9.61 -16.68
CA SER A 147 14.01 10.95 -16.17
C SER A 147 15.33 11.62 -15.84
N LYS A 148 15.59 12.78 -16.45
CA LYS A 148 16.76 13.64 -16.13
C LYS A 148 16.66 14.21 -14.69
N SER A 149 15.54 14.09 -14.03
CA SER A 149 15.32 14.51 -12.65
C SER A 149 15.49 13.33 -11.67
N ALA A 150 16.62 12.63 -11.76
CA ALA A 150 16.99 11.52 -10.85
C ALA A 150 17.23 11.96 -9.39
N ASN A 151 17.05 13.22 -9.06
CA ASN A 151 17.34 13.80 -7.75
C ASN A 151 16.09 14.06 -6.88
N TRP A 152 15.03 13.33 -7.09
CA TRP A 152 13.88 13.34 -6.17
C TRP A 152 13.95 12.13 -5.24
N VAL A 153 14.76 12.30 -4.22
CA VAL A 153 14.71 11.46 -3.02
C VAL A 153 13.72 12.05 -2.05
#